data_c6c093b03942aee6cbd848672030882c
#
_entry.id   c6c093b03942aee6cbd848672030882c
#
_cell.length_a   1.000
_cell.length_b   1.000
_cell.length_c   1.000
_cell.angle_alpha   90.00
_cell.angle_beta   90.00
_cell.angle_gamma   90.00
#
_symmetry.space_group_name_H-M   'P 1'
#
loop_
_entity.id
_entity.type
_entity.pdbx_description
1 polymer ?
#
loop_
_entity_poly.entity_id
_entity_poly.type
_entity_poly.pdbx_seq_one_letter_code
_entity_poly.pdbx_strand_id
1 'polypeptide(L)'
;MQEKKFGYVRVSSKDQNEGRQIKSMKEQGIEERDIFIDKQSGKDFHREKYQALKQCLRKGAILYIHSLDRFGRNKDEIINEWQEITKGIKADIVVLDMPLLDTTKYKDSMGDFISDLVLQILSWMAQEERERIRKRQREGIDIAIKKGVQFGRPTAEPTDNFYQAYRKWKAGEITATAAIAEAGIKRTTFYKLVKEIGE
;
A
#
# COMPACT_ATOMS: atom_id res chain seq x y z
N MET A 1 -0.60 32.02 23.78
CA MET A 1 -0.23 31.77 22.37
C MET A 1 -1.25 30.75 21.85
N GLN A 2 -1.86 31.05 20.70
CA GLN A 2 -2.82 30.11 20.09
C GLN A 2 -2.06 28.89 19.58
N GLU A 3 -2.46 27.69 19.95
CA GLU A 3 -1.83 26.45 19.53
C GLU A 3 -2.01 26.32 18.00
N LYS A 4 -0.91 26.17 17.24
CA LYS A 4 -0.97 26.04 15.79
C LYS A 4 -1.46 24.66 15.42
N LYS A 5 -2.55 24.60 14.64
CA LYS A 5 -3.19 23.37 14.19
C LYS A 5 -2.79 23.05 12.75
N PHE A 6 -2.51 21.78 12.50
CA PHE A 6 -2.23 21.25 11.16
C PHE A 6 -3.12 20.05 10.87
N GLY A 7 -3.51 19.88 9.62
CA GLY A 7 -4.25 18.71 9.15
C GLY A 7 -3.42 17.88 8.17
N TYR A 8 -3.46 16.57 8.34
CA TYR A 8 -2.89 15.66 7.37
C TYR A 8 -3.96 14.77 6.75
N VAL A 9 -3.98 14.78 5.42
CA VAL A 9 -4.95 14.04 4.60
C VAL A 9 -4.20 13.13 3.63
N ARG A 10 -4.61 11.86 3.54
CA ARG A 10 -4.03 10.93 2.60
C ARG A 10 -5.09 10.11 1.88
N VAL A 11 -4.94 9.99 0.56
CA VAL A 11 -5.69 9.06 -0.28
C VAL A 11 -4.73 8.15 -1.05
N SER A 12 -5.13 6.91 -1.34
CA SER A 12 -4.21 5.91 -1.92
C SER A 12 -4.01 6.06 -3.42
N SER A 13 -4.88 6.80 -4.12
CA SER A 13 -4.78 7.09 -5.55
C SER A 13 -5.21 8.53 -5.84
N LYS A 14 -4.84 9.03 -7.04
CA LYS A 14 -5.22 10.37 -7.49
C LYS A 14 -6.72 10.54 -7.71
N ASP A 15 -7.43 9.44 -7.99
CA ASP A 15 -8.86 9.43 -8.30
C ASP A 15 -9.75 9.33 -7.05
N GLN A 16 -9.17 9.10 -5.87
CA GLN A 16 -9.92 9.07 -4.62
C GLN A 16 -10.24 10.48 -4.13
N ASN A 17 -11.49 10.66 -3.67
CA ASN A 17 -11.96 11.93 -3.14
C ASN A 17 -11.50 12.14 -1.70
N GLU A 18 -10.70 13.17 -1.47
CA GLU A 18 -10.23 13.62 -0.16
C GLU A 18 -11.21 14.54 0.59
N GLY A 19 -12.30 14.94 -0.08
CA GLY A 19 -13.23 15.96 0.43
C GLY A 19 -13.79 15.69 1.82
N ARG A 20 -14.08 14.41 2.15
CA ARG A 20 -14.56 14.03 3.48
C ARG A 20 -13.52 14.32 4.56
N GLN A 21 -12.26 13.99 4.31
CA GLN A 21 -11.18 14.25 5.28
C GLN A 21 -10.92 15.74 5.42
N ILE A 22 -10.89 16.50 4.31
CA ILE A 22 -10.72 17.95 4.34
C ILE A 22 -11.85 18.62 5.13
N LYS A 23 -13.11 18.19 4.91
CA LYS A 23 -14.24 18.70 5.66
C LYS A 23 -14.05 18.48 7.16
N SER A 24 -13.68 17.27 7.59
CA SER A 24 -13.40 16.99 9.00
C SER A 24 -12.28 17.86 9.58
N MET A 25 -11.24 18.18 8.80
CA MET A 25 -10.18 19.09 9.26
C MET A 25 -10.70 20.52 9.42
N LYS A 26 -11.50 21.02 8.47
CA LYS A 26 -12.12 22.36 8.55
C LYS A 26 -13.07 22.49 9.75
N GLU A 27 -13.79 21.43 10.10
CA GLU A 27 -14.65 21.38 11.30
C GLU A 27 -13.85 21.51 12.61
N GLN A 28 -12.54 21.17 12.61
CA GLN A 28 -11.63 21.40 13.74
C GLN A 28 -11.01 22.81 13.73
N GLY A 29 -11.43 23.67 12.80
CA GLY A 29 -10.93 25.03 12.67
C GLY A 29 -9.54 25.12 12.02
N ILE A 30 -9.14 24.12 11.24
CA ILE A 30 -7.87 24.13 10.51
C ILE A 30 -8.06 24.88 9.19
N GLU A 31 -7.22 25.88 8.95
CA GLU A 31 -7.23 26.62 7.70
C GLU A 31 -6.70 25.78 6.53
N GLU A 32 -7.20 26.03 5.33
CA GLU A 32 -6.86 25.23 4.14
C GLU A 32 -5.35 25.19 3.84
N ARG A 33 -4.65 26.31 4.08
CA ARG A 33 -3.18 26.40 3.93
C ARG A 33 -2.39 25.52 4.92
N ASP A 34 -3.01 25.10 6.02
CA ASP A 34 -2.42 24.26 7.06
C ASP A 34 -2.85 22.78 6.91
N ILE A 35 -3.53 22.44 5.80
CA ILE A 35 -3.91 21.06 5.46
C ILE A 35 -2.96 20.51 4.40
N PHE A 36 -2.21 19.49 4.74
CA PHE A 36 -1.25 18.82 3.86
C PHE A 36 -1.87 17.57 3.27
N ILE A 37 -1.85 17.42 1.94
CA ILE A 37 -2.55 16.35 1.23
C ILE A 37 -1.59 15.55 0.38
N ASP A 38 -1.46 14.24 0.64
CA ASP A 38 -0.74 13.29 -0.18
C ASP A 38 -1.69 12.33 -0.91
N LYS A 39 -1.49 12.16 -2.22
CA LYS A 39 -2.21 11.20 -3.07
C LYS A 39 -1.31 10.00 -3.39
N GLN A 40 -0.91 9.29 -2.34
CA GLN A 40 0.05 8.19 -2.40
C GLN A 40 -0.31 7.06 -1.43
N SER A 41 0.30 5.89 -1.65
CA SER A 41 0.18 4.74 -0.75
C SER A 41 0.64 5.09 0.67
N GLY A 42 -0.03 4.49 1.66
CA GLY A 42 0.40 4.57 3.07
C GLY A 42 1.47 3.56 3.46
N LYS A 43 2.25 3.04 2.49
CA LYS A 43 3.27 2.02 2.72
C LYS A 43 4.40 2.53 3.61
N ASP A 44 4.82 3.76 3.41
CA ASP A 44 5.88 4.43 4.14
C ASP A 44 5.54 5.92 4.36
N PHE A 45 6.42 6.63 5.06
CA PHE A 45 6.29 8.06 5.34
C PHE A 45 7.18 8.96 4.45
N HIS A 46 7.80 8.42 3.39
CA HIS A 46 8.55 9.19 2.40
C HIS A 46 7.61 9.90 1.41
N ARG A 47 6.72 10.73 1.93
CA ARG A 47 5.69 11.48 1.19
C ARG A 47 6.00 12.97 1.27
N GLU A 48 5.96 13.64 0.11
CA GLU A 48 6.39 15.05 -0.01
C GLU A 48 5.66 15.97 0.97
N LYS A 49 4.34 15.91 0.99
CA LYS A 49 3.54 16.81 1.82
C LYS A 49 3.63 16.44 3.31
N TYR A 50 3.75 15.16 3.63
CA TYR A 50 4.00 14.72 5.00
C TYR A 50 5.35 15.22 5.53
N GLN A 51 6.41 15.12 4.73
CA GLN A 51 7.73 15.62 5.13
C GLN A 51 7.73 17.14 5.29
N ALA A 52 7.05 17.88 4.41
CA ALA A 52 6.87 19.33 4.55
C ALA A 52 6.08 19.67 5.83
N LEU A 53 4.99 18.96 6.11
CA LEU A 53 4.23 19.10 7.35
C LEU A 53 5.14 18.89 8.58
N LYS A 54 5.92 17.82 8.59
CA LYS A 54 6.82 17.47 9.70
C LYS A 54 7.83 18.60 9.99
N GLN A 55 8.33 19.26 8.94
CA GLN A 55 9.19 20.45 9.09
C GLN A 55 8.45 21.67 9.66
N CYS A 56 7.13 21.73 9.53
CA CYS A 56 6.33 22.82 10.10
C CYS A 56 5.97 22.58 11.58
N LEU A 57 5.95 21.32 12.02
CA LEU A 57 5.62 21.00 13.40
C LEU A 57 6.64 21.56 14.38
N ARG A 58 6.14 22.09 15.49
CA ARG A 58 6.95 22.65 16.60
C ARG A 58 6.29 22.23 17.92
N LYS A 59 7.03 22.36 19.01
CA LYS A 59 6.49 22.13 20.36
C LYS A 59 5.18 22.89 20.58
N GLY A 60 4.13 22.16 21.00
CA GLY A 60 2.80 22.68 21.24
C GLY A 60 1.94 22.87 19.99
N ALA A 61 2.42 22.46 18.80
CA ALA A 61 1.56 22.32 17.63
C ALA A 61 0.67 21.08 17.77
N ILE A 62 -0.49 21.07 17.09
CA ILE A 62 -1.41 19.94 17.09
C ILE A 62 -1.57 19.43 15.68
N LEU A 63 -1.26 18.16 15.46
CA LEU A 63 -1.50 17.45 14.20
C LEU A 63 -2.82 16.68 14.27
N TYR A 64 -3.75 17.03 13.37
CA TYR A 64 -5.00 16.30 13.19
C TYR A 64 -4.89 15.32 12.03
N ILE A 65 -5.31 14.08 12.27
CA ILE A 65 -5.45 13.03 11.26
C ILE A 65 -6.86 12.44 11.36
N HIS A 66 -7.44 12.02 10.23
CA HIS A 66 -8.79 11.49 10.25
C HIS A 66 -8.85 10.12 10.93
N SER A 67 -7.92 9.21 10.56
CA SER A 67 -7.83 7.85 11.07
C SER A 67 -6.40 7.33 10.94
N LEU A 68 -6.03 6.32 11.71
CA LEU A 68 -4.67 5.75 11.67
C LEU A 68 -4.30 5.14 10.31
N ASP A 69 -5.26 4.55 9.60
CA ASP A 69 -5.02 4.00 8.25
C ASP A 69 -4.76 5.11 7.21
N ARG A 70 -5.18 6.34 7.48
CA ARG A 70 -4.82 7.53 6.71
C ARG A 70 -3.44 8.05 7.08
N PHE A 71 -3.03 7.90 8.31
CA PHE A 71 -1.68 8.24 8.75
C PHE A 71 -0.63 7.32 8.11
N GLY A 72 -0.79 6.00 8.26
CA GLY A 72 0.10 4.99 7.68
C GLY A 72 -0.55 3.62 7.57
N ARG A 73 0.19 2.66 7.01
CA ARG A 73 -0.22 1.25 6.92
C ARG A 73 0.80 0.30 7.54
N ASN A 74 2.02 0.75 7.74
CA ASN A 74 3.07 -0.01 8.40
C ASN A 74 3.03 0.33 9.88
N LYS A 75 2.85 -0.71 10.71
CA LYS A 75 2.74 -0.60 12.16
C LYS A 75 3.96 0.08 12.78
N ASP A 76 5.14 -0.44 12.47
CA ASP A 76 6.38 0.00 13.11
C ASP A 76 6.69 1.45 12.73
N GLU A 77 6.42 1.83 11.49
CA GLU A 77 6.57 3.22 11.04
C GLU A 77 5.54 4.16 11.69
N ILE A 78 4.29 3.72 11.88
CA ILE A 78 3.28 4.53 12.59
C ILE A 78 3.73 4.79 14.02
N ILE A 79 4.23 3.76 14.72
CA ILE A 79 4.71 3.89 16.10
C ILE A 79 5.92 4.84 16.16
N ASN A 80 6.88 4.68 15.27
CA ASN A 80 8.08 5.52 15.22
C ASN A 80 7.73 6.99 14.94
N GLU A 81 6.87 7.24 13.95
CA GLU A 81 6.43 8.61 13.61
C GLU A 81 5.61 9.23 14.76
N TRP A 82 4.75 8.43 15.40
CA TRP A 82 4.01 8.88 16.58
C TRP A 82 4.95 9.33 17.70
N GLN A 83 5.94 8.49 18.03
CA GLN A 83 6.92 8.80 19.07
C GLN A 83 7.80 10.01 18.70
N GLU A 84 8.19 10.13 17.42
CA GLU A 84 8.97 11.27 16.97
C GLU A 84 8.17 12.57 17.08
N ILE A 85 6.89 12.58 16.72
CA ILE A 85 6.04 13.76 16.83
C ILE A 85 5.77 14.11 18.30
N THR A 86 5.36 13.12 19.11
CA THR A 86 4.93 13.39 20.49
C THR A 86 6.09 13.59 21.46
N LYS A 87 7.14 12.78 21.37
CA LYS A 87 8.29 12.81 22.30
C LYS A 87 9.47 13.61 21.75
N GLY A 88 9.75 13.52 20.45
CA GLY A 88 10.84 14.23 19.79
C GLY A 88 10.51 15.70 19.56
N ILE A 89 9.50 15.98 18.77
CA ILE A 89 9.07 17.36 18.42
C ILE A 89 8.28 18.00 19.59
N LYS A 90 7.63 17.20 20.42
CA LYS A 90 6.71 17.62 21.48
C LYS A 90 5.48 18.36 20.93
N ALA A 91 4.96 17.86 19.81
CA ALA A 91 3.69 18.25 19.23
C ALA A 91 2.62 17.23 19.63
N ASP A 92 1.37 17.66 19.69
CA ASP A 92 0.24 16.78 19.97
C ASP A 92 -0.31 16.16 18.70
N ILE A 93 -0.95 14.98 18.84
CA ILE A 93 -1.67 14.29 17.76
C ILE A 93 -3.09 14.03 18.18
N VAL A 94 -4.04 14.31 17.28
CA VAL A 94 -5.46 14.01 17.43
C VAL A 94 -5.92 13.14 16.28
N VAL A 95 -6.44 11.95 16.61
CA VAL A 95 -7.05 11.02 15.63
C VAL A 95 -8.57 11.17 15.73
N LEU A 96 -9.21 11.73 14.69
CA LEU A 96 -10.61 12.16 14.75
C LEU A 96 -11.61 11.01 14.95
N ASP A 97 -11.36 9.85 14.34
CA ASP A 97 -12.23 8.67 14.49
C ASP A 97 -11.92 7.86 15.76
N MET A 98 -10.91 8.28 16.53
CA MET A 98 -10.43 7.52 17.68
C MET A 98 -10.07 8.45 18.86
N PRO A 99 -11.07 8.90 19.64
CA PRO A 99 -10.87 9.88 20.72
C PRO A 99 -9.88 9.47 21.81
N LEU A 100 -9.57 8.17 21.94
CA LEU A 100 -8.52 7.66 22.84
C LEU A 100 -7.12 8.02 22.38
N LEU A 101 -6.92 8.31 21.09
CA LEU A 101 -5.68 8.77 20.50
C LEU A 101 -5.67 10.30 20.33
N ASP A 102 -6.01 11.00 21.40
CA ASP A 102 -5.99 12.46 21.50
C ASP A 102 -5.02 12.85 22.61
N THR A 103 -3.76 13.15 22.22
CA THR A 103 -2.70 13.46 23.20
C THR A 103 -2.90 14.82 23.87
N THR A 104 -3.79 15.68 23.37
CA THR A 104 -4.08 16.97 23.99
C THR A 104 -4.79 16.83 25.32
N LYS A 105 -5.53 15.73 25.51
CA LYS A 105 -6.34 15.46 26.71
C LYS A 105 -5.54 14.92 27.88
N TYR A 106 -4.42 14.26 27.60
CA TYR A 106 -3.65 13.52 28.57
C TYR A 106 -2.21 14.02 28.56
N LYS A 107 -1.96 15.09 29.30
CA LYS A 107 -0.60 15.73 29.39
C LYS A 107 0.23 15.18 30.56
N ASP A 108 -0.19 14.08 31.15
CA ASP A 108 0.54 13.39 32.21
C ASP A 108 1.19 12.09 31.69
N SER A 109 2.11 11.54 32.46
CA SER A 109 2.82 10.29 32.11
C SER A 109 1.88 9.08 31.97
N MET A 110 0.70 9.10 32.57
CA MET A 110 -0.31 8.05 32.43
C MET A 110 -1.00 8.13 31.08
N GLY A 111 -1.28 9.33 30.57
CA GLY A 111 -1.87 9.54 29.26
C GLY A 111 -0.94 9.14 28.13
N ASP A 112 0.35 9.45 28.23
CA ASP A 112 1.36 8.98 27.28
C ASP A 112 1.41 7.45 27.22
N PHE A 113 1.38 6.79 28.39
CA PHE A 113 1.36 5.33 28.48
C PHE A 113 0.10 4.72 27.85
N ILE A 114 -1.07 5.30 28.14
CA ILE A 114 -2.36 4.83 27.58
C ILE A 114 -2.35 4.98 26.05
N SER A 115 -1.88 6.12 25.53
CA SER A 115 -1.80 6.36 24.10
C SER A 115 -0.84 5.38 23.41
N ASP A 116 0.32 5.14 23.98
CA ASP A 116 1.29 4.15 23.48
C ASP A 116 0.69 2.73 23.48
N LEU A 117 -0.01 2.34 24.56
CA LEU A 117 -0.64 1.03 24.69
C LEU A 117 -1.77 0.83 23.67
N VAL A 118 -2.64 1.81 23.52
CA VAL A 118 -3.76 1.77 22.55
C VAL A 118 -3.19 1.67 21.14
N LEU A 119 -2.15 2.44 20.80
CA LEU A 119 -1.48 2.39 19.51
C LEU A 119 -0.90 1.00 19.22
N GLN A 120 -0.28 0.35 20.21
CA GLN A 120 0.26 -1.00 20.09
C GLN A 120 -0.86 -2.03 19.86
N ILE A 121 -1.95 -1.97 20.62
CA ILE A 121 -3.10 -2.88 20.50
C ILE A 121 -3.71 -2.77 19.10
N LEU A 122 -3.97 -1.55 18.63
CA LEU A 122 -4.58 -1.31 17.31
C LEU A 122 -3.66 -1.77 16.18
N SER A 123 -2.36 -1.54 16.33
CA SER A 123 -1.36 -1.99 15.39
C SER A 123 -1.31 -3.52 15.33
N TRP A 124 -1.39 -4.19 16.46
CA TRP A 124 -1.46 -5.65 16.55
C TRP A 124 -2.74 -6.20 15.89
N MET A 125 -3.90 -5.60 16.17
CA MET A 125 -5.17 -6.00 15.56
C MET A 125 -5.14 -5.87 14.03
N ALA A 126 -4.56 -4.79 13.51
CA ALA A 126 -4.40 -4.59 12.06
C ALA A 126 -3.49 -5.64 11.42
N GLN A 127 -2.47 -6.09 12.11
CA GLN A 127 -1.58 -7.17 11.66
C GLN A 127 -2.31 -8.52 11.65
N GLU A 128 -3.00 -8.87 12.73
CA GLU A 128 -3.81 -10.09 12.85
C GLU A 128 -4.82 -10.19 11.70
N GLU A 129 -5.54 -9.11 11.39
CA GLU A 129 -6.51 -9.13 10.29
C GLU A 129 -5.84 -9.34 8.92
N ARG A 130 -4.65 -8.73 8.67
CA ARG A 130 -3.89 -9.00 7.45
C ARG A 130 -3.47 -10.45 7.32
N GLU A 131 -2.98 -11.05 8.40
CA GLU A 131 -2.57 -12.46 8.41
C GLU A 131 -3.77 -13.37 8.17
N ARG A 132 -4.89 -13.05 8.79
CA ARG A 132 -6.16 -13.75 8.61
C ARG A 132 -6.66 -13.68 7.16
N ILE A 133 -6.59 -12.50 6.52
CA ILE A 133 -6.94 -12.32 5.10
C ILE A 133 -5.98 -13.14 4.21
N ARG A 134 -4.67 -13.07 4.44
CA ARG A 134 -3.67 -13.85 3.68
C ARG A 134 -3.90 -15.36 3.81
N LYS A 135 -4.20 -15.82 5.02
CA LYS A 135 -4.50 -17.25 5.28
C LYS A 135 -5.72 -17.71 4.49
N ARG A 136 -6.84 -16.96 4.59
CA ARG A 136 -8.06 -17.27 3.81
C ARG A 136 -7.81 -17.25 2.31
N GLN A 137 -7.05 -16.26 1.83
CA GLN A 137 -6.69 -16.18 0.41
C GLN A 137 -5.85 -17.39 -0.02
N ARG A 138 -4.87 -17.79 0.79
CA ARG A 138 -4.05 -18.99 0.51
C ARG A 138 -4.88 -20.25 0.47
N GLU A 139 -5.73 -20.46 1.47
CA GLU A 139 -6.67 -21.58 1.51
C GLU A 139 -7.59 -21.62 0.27
N GLY A 140 -8.12 -20.46 -0.14
CA GLY A 140 -8.92 -20.32 -1.35
C GLY A 140 -8.16 -20.69 -2.64
N ILE A 141 -6.91 -20.24 -2.75
CA ILE A 141 -6.01 -20.59 -3.88
C ILE A 141 -5.75 -22.10 -3.91
N ASP A 142 -5.42 -22.69 -2.77
CA ASP A 142 -5.11 -24.12 -2.67
C ASP A 142 -6.33 -24.99 -3.06
N ILE A 143 -7.54 -24.58 -2.66
CA ILE A 143 -8.79 -25.22 -3.08
C ILE A 143 -9.01 -25.08 -4.59
N ALA A 144 -8.78 -23.90 -5.15
CA ALA A 144 -8.96 -23.64 -6.57
C ALA A 144 -7.94 -24.43 -7.43
N ILE A 145 -6.69 -24.53 -6.99
CA ILE A 145 -5.67 -25.39 -7.63
C ILE A 145 -6.11 -26.86 -7.64
N LYS A 146 -6.62 -27.37 -6.50
CA LYS A 146 -7.16 -28.75 -6.42
C LYS A 146 -8.35 -28.97 -7.35
N LYS A 147 -9.10 -27.93 -7.68
CA LYS A 147 -10.21 -27.96 -8.65
C LYS A 147 -9.74 -27.74 -10.10
N GLY A 148 -8.43 -27.69 -10.36
CA GLY A 148 -7.86 -27.51 -11.70
C GLY A 148 -7.82 -26.06 -12.21
N VAL A 149 -8.12 -25.08 -11.37
CA VAL A 149 -8.00 -23.67 -11.76
C VAL A 149 -6.52 -23.30 -11.90
N GLN A 150 -6.13 -22.84 -13.07
CA GLN A 150 -4.78 -22.36 -13.32
C GLN A 150 -4.69 -20.87 -12.97
N PHE A 151 -3.69 -20.52 -12.15
CA PHE A 151 -3.37 -19.14 -11.80
C PHE A 151 -2.18 -18.64 -12.60
N GLY A 152 -2.14 -17.33 -12.82
CA GLY A 152 -1.06 -16.68 -13.53
C GLY A 152 -1.42 -16.31 -14.96
N ARG A 153 -0.40 -15.97 -15.73
CA ARG A 153 -0.57 -15.67 -17.15
C ARG A 153 -0.95 -16.93 -17.92
N PRO A 154 -1.98 -16.92 -18.81
CA PRO A 154 -2.30 -18.03 -19.65
C PRO A 154 -1.08 -18.56 -20.40
N THR A 155 -0.94 -19.88 -20.47
CA THR A 155 0.12 -20.52 -21.25
C THR A 155 -0.10 -20.19 -22.73
N ALA A 156 0.97 -19.90 -23.46
CA ALA A 156 0.85 -19.68 -24.90
C ALA A 156 0.46 -20.99 -25.56
N GLU A 157 -0.61 -20.97 -26.31
CA GLU A 157 -1.05 -22.11 -27.13
C GLU A 157 -0.33 -22.09 -28.49
N PRO A 158 -0.02 -23.27 -29.05
CA PRO A 158 0.58 -23.35 -30.38
C PRO A 158 -0.43 -22.90 -31.44
N THR A 159 -0.04 -21.95 -32.27
CA THR A 159 -0.85 -21.45 -33.40
C THR A 159 -0.56 -22.25 -34.68
N ASP A 160 -1.42 -22.12 -35.69
CA ASP A 160 -1.17 -22.75 -37.01
C ASP A 160 0.16 -22.31 -37.60
N ASN A 161 0.54 -21.05 -37.48
CA ASN A 161 1.83 -20.53 -37.91
C ASN A 161 2.98 -21.21 -37.18
N PHE A 162 2.86 -21.48 -35.90
CA PHE A 162 3.86 -22.24 -35.16
C PHE A 162 4.02 -23.66 -35.72
N TYR A 163 2.90 -24.38 -35.96
CA TYR A 163 2.96 -25.74 -36.51
C TYR A 163 3.60 -25.79 -37.90
N GLN A 164 3.31 -24.83 -38.78
CA GLN A 164 3.90 -24.72 -40.10
C GLN A 164 5.41 -24.46 -39.99
N ALA A 165 5.81 -23.47 -39.24
CA ALA A 165 7.20 -23.12 -38.99
C ALA A 165 7.99 -24.27 -38.34
N TYR A 166 7.39 -24.96 -37.38
CA TYR A 166 7.97 -26.14 -36.72
C TYR A 166 8.26 -27.26 -37.70
N ARG A 167 7.27 -27.60 -38.58
CA ARG A 167 7.43 -28.65 -39.60
C ARG A 167 8.59 -28.33 -40.58
N LYS A 168 8.63 -27.13 -41.13
CA LYS A 168 9.72 -26.67 -42.02
C LYS A 168 11.10 -26.72 -41.35
N TRP A 169 11.16 -26.31 -40.09
CA TRP A 169 12.39 -26.38 -39.32
C TRP A 169 12.84 -27.81 -39.05
N LYS A 170 11.94 -28.70 -38.68
CA LYS A 170 12.23 -30.12 -38.47
C LYS A 170 12.63 -30.85 -39.78
N ALA A 171 12.09 -30.44 -40.91
CA ALA A 171 12.47 -30.93 -42.24
C ALA A 171 13.82 -30.37 -42.71
N GLY A 172 14.44 -29.40 -41.98
CA GLY A 172 15.70 -28.78 -42.38
C GLY A 172 15.55 -27.70 -43.48
N GLU A 173 14.32 -27.32 -43.82
CA GLU A 173 14.03 -26.34 -44.87
C GLU A 173 14.39 -24.92 -44.46
N ILE A 174 14.24 -24.60 -43.16
CA ILE A 174 14.52 -23.28 -42.60
C ILE A 174 15.33 -23.39 -41.29
N THR A 175 16.03 -22.31 -40.95
CA THR A 175 16.78 -22.23 -39.69
C THR A 175 15.84 -22.02 -38.50
N ALA A 176 16.27 -22.36 -37.28
CA ALA A 176 15.50 -22.11 -36.07
C ALA A 176 15.14 -20.63 -35.91
N THR A 177 16.02 -19.70 -36.30
CA THR A 177 15.76 -18.26 -36.23
C THR A 177 14.65 -17.86 -37.21
N ALA A 178 14.66 -18.42 -38.43
CA ALA A 178 13.62 -18.16 -39.42
C ALA A 178 12.26 -18.75 -38.94
N ALA A 179 12.26 -19.95 -38.36
CA ALA A 179 11.05 -20.56 -37.82
C ALA A 179 10.43 -19.73 -36.67
N ILE A 180 11.23 -19.15 -35.77
CA ILE A 180 10.76 -18.27 -34.69
C ILE A 180 10.14 -17.01 -35.28
N ALA A 181 10.74 -16.42 -36.30
CA ALA A 181 10.22 -15.24 -36.99
C ALA A 181 8.90 -15.55 -37.71
N GLU A 182 8.81 -16.69 -38.43
CA GLU A 182 7.61 -17.14 -39.15
C GLU A 182 6.47 -17.49 -38.20
N ALA A 183 6.78 -18.09 -37.04
CA ALA A 183 5.80 -18.36 -35.97
C ALA A 183 5.31 -17.09 -35.26
N GLY A 184 5.98 -15.96 -35.37
CA GLY A 184 5.59 -14.68 -34.77
C GLY A 184 5.61 -14.67 -33.26
N ILE A 185 6.38 -15.56 -32.63
CA ILE A 185 6.45 -15.71 -31.16
C ILE A 185 7.88 -15.53 -30.63
N LYS A 186 8.00 -15.27 -29.33
CA LYS A 186 9.33 -15.12 -28.69
C LYS A 186 10.09 -16.44 -28.69
N ARG A 187 11.41 -16.38 -28.82
CA ARG A 187 12.33 -17.53 -28.82
C ARG A 187 12.06 -18.49 -27.64
N THR A 188 11.89 -17.96 -26.43
CA THR A 188 11.60 -18.77 -25.24
C THR A 188 10.27 -19.52 -25.33
N THR A 189 9.23 -18.87 -25.88
CA THR A 189 7.92 -19.50 -26.11
C THR A 189 8.02 -20.56 -27.18
N PHE A 190 8.74 -20.31 -28.28
CA PHE A 190 8.93 -21.28 -29.34
C PHE A 190 9.54 -22.59 -28.84
N TYR A 191 10.68 -22.51 -28.12
CA TYR A 191 11.31 -23.74 -27.61
C TYR A 191 10.52 -24.40 -26.49
N LYS A 192 9.72 -23.67 -25.71
CA LYS A 192 8.80 -24.26 -24.74
C LYS A 192 7.73 -25.12 -25.45
N LEU A 193 7.10 -24.56 -26.49
CA LEU A 193 6.11 -25.29 -27.28
C LEU A 193 6.71 -26.49 -28.03
N VAL A 194 7.93 -26.33 -28.55
CA VAL A 194 8.68 -27.46 -29.18
C VAL A 194 8.86 -28.63 -28.19
N LYS A 195 9.19 -28.32 -26.93
CA LYS A 195 9.37 -29.33 -25.90
C LYS A 195 8.05 -30.03 -25.54
N GLU A 196 6.96 -29.27 -25.46
CA GLU A 196 5.63 -29.80 -25.14
C GLU A 196 5.04 -30.69 -26.26
N ILE A 197 5.44 -30.49 -27.53
CA ILE A 197 4.95 -31.28 -28.68
C ILE A 197 5.91 -32.43 -29.02
N GLY A 198 7.15 -32.37 -28.62
CA GLY A 198 8.18 -33.36 -28.92
C GLY A 198 8.33 -34.46 -27.87
N GLU A 199 7.49 -34.45 -26.83
CA GLU A 199 7.25 -35.57 -25.90
C GLU A 199 6.00 -36.34 -26.33
#